data_e16a7c437f8f9c86f26d80091fb4cc87
#
_entry.id   e16a7c437f8f9c86f26d80091fb4cc87
#
_cell.length_a   1.000
_cell.length_b   1.000
_cell.length_c   1.000
_cell.angle_alpha   90.00
_cell.angle_beta   90.00
_cell.angle_gamma   90.00
#
_symmetry.space_group_name_H-M   'P 1'
#
loop_
_entity.id
_entity.type
_entity.pdbx_description
1 polymer ?
#
loop_
_entity_poly.entity_id
_entity_poly.type
_entity_poly.pdbx_seq_one_letter_code
_entity_poly.pdbx_strand_id
1 'polypeptide(L)'
;TPYMEHIFAEVKDFTQYRGGLGYLFLESKVFELLSVYLSEVLELSILSSNHISISKSDRDSITEAKRIIDSQLAFAPSCEELARQVNISTSKLTKGFSSLFGTSVHAYVIDQRLEKAASLLLESNLNVSQVAILVGYSKASNFAAAFKRKYGVNPKNYKAEATIG
;
A
#
# COMPACT_ATOMS: atom_id res chain seq x y z
N THR A 1 -15.88 -19.72 16.84
CA THR A 1 -14.82 -20.16 17.77
C THR A 1 -15.37 -20.29 19.18
N PRO A 2 -14.82 -21.13 20.06
CA PRO A 2 -15.24 -21.27 21.45
C PRO A 2 -15.25 -19.95 22.22
N TYR A 3 -14.36 -19.03 21.87
CA TYR A 3 -14.27 -17.71 22.47
C TYR A 3 -15.46 -16.80 22.09
N MET A 4 -15.94 -16.84 20.85
CA MET A 4 -17.15 -16.12 20.44
C MET A 4 -18.40 -16.65 21.15
N GLU A 5 -18.50 -17.96 21.34
CA GLU A 5 -19.60 -18.58 22.10
C GLU A 5 -19.62 -18.11 23.57
N HIS A 6 -18.44 -17.91 24.16
CA HIS A 6 -18.30 -17.36 25.50
C HIS A 6 -18.81 -15.91 25.58
N ILE A 7 -18.41 -15.04 24.65
CA ILE A 7 -18.88 -13.65 24.58
C ILE A 7 -20.42 -13.60 24.41
N PHE A 8 -20.99 -14.45 23.55
CA PHE A 8 -22.45 -14.54 23.39
C PHE A 8 -23.15 -15.01 24.64
N ALA A 9 -22.56 -15.93 25.42
CA ALA A 9 -23.10 -16.36 26.69
C ALA A 9 -23.14 -15.21 27.72
N GLU A 10 -22.09 -14.43 27.82
CA GLU A 10 -22.02 -13.25 28.69
C GLU A 10 -23.05 -12.18 28.29
N VAL A 11 -23.28 -11.97 27.00
CA VAL A 11 -24.29 -11.03 26.49
C VAL A 11 -25.71 -11.54 26.81
N LYS A 12 -25.96 -12.86 26.81
CA LYS A 12 -27.27 -13.43 27.20
C LYS A 12 -27.56 -13.27 28.68
N ASP A 13 -26.54 -13.31 29.54
CA ASP A 13 -26.66 -13.12 30.98
C ASP A 13 -26.70 -11.66 31.43
N PHE A 14 -26.89 -10.73 30.49
CA PHE A 14 -26.85 -9.30 30.63
C PHE A 14 -27.83 -8.68 31.66
N THR A 15 -28.78 -9.45 32.20
CA THR A 15 -29.84 -8.95 33.08
C THR A 15 -29.36 -8.25 34.36
N GLN A 16 -28.13 -8.43 34.77
CA GLN A 16 -27.54 -7.81 35.97
C GLN A 16 -27.10 -6.36 35.79
N TYR A 17 -26.95 -5.83 34.57
CA TYR A 17 -26.51 -4.46 34.29
C TYR A 17 -27.72 -3.59 33.87
N ARG A 18 -28.03 -2.52 34.65
CA ARG A 18 -29.11 -1.59 34.38
C ARG A 18 -28.59 -0.19 34.06
N GLY A 19 -29.29 0.56 33.20
CA GLY A 19 -28.95 1.96 32.86
C GLY A 19 -27.69 2.11 32.03
N GLY A 20 -26.94 3.19 32.23
CA GLY A 20 -25.76 3.53 31.45
C GLY A 20 -24.63 2.52 31.51
N LEU A 21 -24.47 1.79 32.61
CA LEU A 21 -23.49 0.71 32.73
C LEU A 21 -23.80 -0.48 31.79
N GLY A 22 -25.08 -0.73 31.51
CA GLY A 22 -25.48 -1.72 30.55
C GLY A 22 -25.03 -1.38 29.12
N TYR A 23 -25.12 -0.12 28.71
CA TYR A 23 -24.64 0.33 27.42
C TYR A 23 -23.14 0.15 27.29
N LEU A 24 -22.37 0.55 28.28
CA LEU A 24 -20.91 0.39 28.28
C LEU A 24 -20.49 -1.09 28.22
N PHE A 25 -21.22 -1.97 28.92
CA PHE A 25 -20.98 -3.40 28.84
C PHE A 25 -21.22 -3.94 27.43
N LEU A 26 -22.36 -3.62 26.81
CA LEU A 26 -22.67 -4.07 25.44
C LEU A 26 -21.67 -3.49 24.43
N GLU A 27 -21.30 -2.23 24.54
CA GLU A 27 -20.32 -1.60 23.69
C GLU A 27 -18.96 -2.30 23.79
N SER A 28 -18.50 -2.64 25.01
CA SER A 28 -17.27 -3.41 25.21
C SER A 28 -17.32 -4.78 24.53
N LYS A 29 -18.47 -5.49 24.60
CA LYS A 29 -18.64 -6.80 23.95
C LYS A 29 -18.67 -6.70 22.42
N VAL A 30 -19.23 -5.63 21.87
CA VAL A 30 -19.17 -5.36 20.43
C VAL A 30 -17.72 -5.15 19.97
N PHE A 31 -16.94 -4.36 20.69
CA PHE A 31 -15.50 -4.16 20.35
C PHE A 31 -14.70 -5.46 20.50
N GLU A 32 -14.99 -6.26 21.50
CA GLU A 32 -14.34 -7.55 21.71
C GLU A 32 -14.65 -8.53 20.55
N LEU A 33 -15.93 -8.64 20.13
CA LEU A 33 -16.33 -9.42 18.96
C LEU A 33 -15.69 -8.93 17.67
N LEU A 34 -15.64 -7.62 17.45
CA LEU A 34 -14.96 -7.02 16.30
C LEU A 34 -13.48 -7.33 16.29
N SER A 35 -12.82 -7.26 17.44
CA SER A 35 -11.40 -7.58 17.58
C SER A 35 -11.13 -9.05 17.20
N VAL A 36 -11.92 -9.99 17.70
CA VAL A 36 -11.80 -11.41 17.37
C VAL A 36 -12.05 -11.66 15.88
N TYR A 37 -13.13 -11.09 15.35
CA TYR A 37 -13.46 -11.22 13.93
C TYR A 37 -12.36 -10.67 13.02
N LEU A 38 -11.86 -9.48 13.31
CA LEU A 38 -10.77 -8.87 12.52
C LEU A 38 -9.49 -9.70 12.63
N SER A 39 -9.17 -10.25 13.80
CA SER A 39 -8.01 -11.14 13.95
C SER A 39 -8.15 -12.39 13.09
N GLU A 40 -9.31 -13.04 13.09
CA GLU A 40 -9.57 -14.22 12.24
C GLU A 40 -9.50 -13.88 10.74
N VAL A 41 -10.09 -12.76 10.33
CA VAL A 41 -10.03 -12.30 8.93
C VAL A 41 -8.59 -11.98 8.50
N LEU A 42 -7.82 -11.33 9.37
CA LEU A 42 -6.41 -11.02 9.11
C LEU A 42 -5.56 -12.30 9.05
N GLU A 43 -5.77 -13.25 9.97
CA GLU A 43 -5.08 -14.56 9.94
C GLU A 43 -5.42 -15.35 8.68
N LEU A 44 -6.70 -15.42 8.29
CA LEU A 44 -7.11 -16.05 7.04
C LEU A 44 -6.51 -15.33 5.83
N SER A 45 -6.41 -14.01 5.86
CA SER A 45 -5.79 -13.21 4.81
C SER A 45 -4.28 -13.48 4.73
N ILE A 46 -3.59 -13.57 5.86
CA ILE A 46 -2.16 -13.90 5.95
C ILE A 46 -1.91 -15.36 5.50
N LEU A 47 -2.74 -16.31 5.94
CA LEU A 47 -2.64 -17.71 5.53
C LEU A 47 -2.93 -17.89 4.03
N SER A 48 -3.90 -17.17 3.49
CA SER A 48 -4.17 -17.17 2.04
C SER A 48 -3.07 -16.47 1.24
N SER A 49 -2.39 -15.49 1.81
CA SER A 49 -1.24 -14.80 1.19
C SER A 49 0.03 -15.68 1.20
N ASN A 50 0.23 -16.49 2.25
CA ASN A 50 1.40 -17.35 2.40
C ASN A 50 1.35 -18.63 1.55
N HIS A 51 0.23 -18.96 0.89
CA HIS A 51 0.09 -20.13 0.01
C HIS A 51 -0.11 -19.80 -1.47
N ILE A 52 0.33 -18.63 -1.94
CA ILE A 52 0.56 -18.48 -3.37
C ILE A 52 1.93 -19.12 -3.64
N SER A 53 1.91 -20.41 -3.97
CA SER A 53 3.05 -21.05 -4.61
C SER A 53 3.28 -20.35 -5.95
N ILE A 54 4.09 -19.29 -5.93
CA ILE A 54 4.47 -18.57 -7.16
C ILE A 54 5.38 -19.51 -7.93
N SER A 55 4.90 -20.00 -9.06
CA SER A 55 5.70 -20.84 -9.94
C SER A 55 6.95 -20.09 -10.40
N LYS A 56 7.99 -20.79 -10.83
CA LYS A 56 9.18 -20.15 -11.40
C LYS A 56 8.80 -19.24 -12.57
N SER A 57 7.92 -19.69 -13.45
CA SER A 57 7.41 -18.91 -14.58
C SER A 57 6.66 -17.66 -14.13
N ASP A 58 5.79 -17.76 -13.11
CA ASP A 58 5.08 -16.58 -12.59
C ASP A 58 6.05 -15.58 -11.96
N ARG A 59 7.10 -16.06 -11.25
CA ARG A 59 8.16 -15.22 -10.70
C ARG A 59 8.92 -14.45 -11.78
N ASP A 60 9.27 -15.12 -12.85
CA ASP A 60 9.96 -14.53 -14.00
C ASP A 60 9.08 -13.45 -14.66
N SER A 61 7.78 -13.74 -14.86
CA SER A 61 6.80 -12.78 -15.39
C SER A 61 6.64 -11.55 -14.48
N ILE A 62 6.57 -11.73 -13.15
CA ILE A 62 6.44 -10.62 -12.20
C ILE A 62 7.72 -9.78 -12.15
N THR A 63 8.87 -10.42 -12.25
CA THR A 63 10.16 -9.72 -12.30
C THR A 63 10.29 -8.91 -13.60
N GLU A 64 9.81 -9.45 -14.72
CA GLU A 64 9.74 -8.73 -15.98
C GLU A 64 8.76 -7.54 -15.91
N ALA A 65 7.61 -7.68 -15.25
CA ALA A 65 6.69 -6.56 -15.02
C ALA A 65 7.37 -5.41 -14.26
N LYS A 66 8.18 -5.73 -13.25
CA LYS A 66 8.98 -4.73 -12.52
C LYS A 66 9.98 -4.04 -13.45
N ARG A 67 10.69 -4.80 -14.30
CA ARG A 67 11.64 -4.25 -15.27
C ARG A 67 10.96 -3.31 -16.27
N ILE A 68 9.75 -3.64 -16.71
CA ILE A 68 8.94 -2.78 -17.59
C ILE A 68 8.63 -1.46 -16.89
N ILE A 69 8.19 -1.49 -15.62
CA ILE A 69 7.93 -0.28 -14.83
C ILE A 69 9.19 0.59 -14.76
N ASP A 70 10.32 0.01 -14.41
CA ASP A 70 11.59 0.73 -14.23
C ASP A 70 12.06 1.39 -15.53
N SER A 71 11.81 0.77 -16.68
CA SER A 71 12.21 1.29 -17.99
C SER A 71 11.35 2.45 -18.50
N GLN A 72 10.09 2.56 -18.06
CA GLN A 72 9.15 3.60 -18.54
C GLN A 72 8.37 4.26 -17.38
N LEU A 73 9.06 4.58 -16.32
CA LEU A 73 8.52 5.02 -15.04
C LEU A 73 7.54 6.20 -15.13
N ALA A 74 7.82 7.19 -15.99
CA ALA A 74 6.94 8.35 -16.19
C ALA A 74 5.58 7.96 -16.79
N PHE A 75 5.54 6.94 -17.63
CA PHE A 75 4.37 6.41 -18.33
C PHE A 75 4.14 4.94 -17.99
N ALA A 76 4.37 4.57 -16.73
CA ALA A 76 4.20 3.20 -16.28
C ALA A 76 2.81 2.66 -16.65
N PRO A 77 2.74 1.47 -17.27
CA PRO A 77 1.47 0.87 -17.66
C PRO A 77 0.57 0.58 -16.46
N SER A 78 -0.73 0.50 -16.68
CA SER A 78 -1.68 0.01 -15.67
C SER A 78 -1.41 -1.45 -15.29
N CYS A 79 -1.96 -1.91 -14.15
CA CYS A 79 -1.82 -3.31 -13.73
C CYS A 79 -2.39 -4.29 -14.79
N GLU A 80 -3.47 -3.91 -15.48
CA GLU A 80 -4.08 -4.70 -16.53
C GLU A 80 -3.17 -4.80 -17.77
N GLU A 81 -2.55 -3.69 -18.16
CA GLU A 81 -1.60 -3.64 -19.27
C GLU A 81 -0.32 -4.43 -18.98
N LEU A 82 0.23 -4.26 -17.77
CA LEU A 82 1.39 -5.04 -17.31
C LEU A 82 1.10 -6.53 -17.31
N ALA A 83 -0.03 -6.95 -16.75
CA ALA A 83 -0.43 -8.35 -16.69
C ALA A 83 -0.54 -8.97 -18.10
N ARG A 84 -1.11 -8.23 -19.05
CA ARG A 84 -1.16 -8.64 -20.46
C ARG A 84 0.22 -8.76 -21.10
N GLN A 85 1.11 -7.81 -20.85
CA GLN A 85 2.47 -7.80 -21.41
C GLN A 85 3.30 -8.99 -20.92
N VAL A 86 3.08 -9.40 -19.66
CA VAL A 86 3.84 -10.53 -19.07
C VAL A 86 3.06 -11.85 -19.03
N ASN A 87 1.92 -11.92 -19.75
CA ASN A 87 1.09 -13.12 -19.93
C ASN A 87 0.62 -13.80 -18.64
N ILE A 88 0.23 -13.02 -17.63
CA ILE A 88 -0.42 -13.52 -16.41
C ILE A 88 -1.70 -12.74 -16.10
N SER A 89 -2.56 -13.27 -15.23
CA SER A 89 -3.74 -12.53 -14.80
C SER A 89 -3.36 -11.34 -13.89
N THR A 90 -4.17 -10.28 -13.90
CA THR A 90 -4.00 -9.11 -13.02
C THR A 90 -3.96 -9.51 -11.53
N SER A 91 -4.78 -10.50 -11.13
CA SER A 91 -4.77 -11.03 -9.77
C SER A 91 -3.45 -11.71 -9.41
N LYS A 92 -2.87 -12.52 -10.33
CA LYS A 92 -1.55 -13.11 -10.13
C LYS A 92 -0.46 -12.05 -10.06
N LEU A 93 -0.51 -11.05 -10.95
CA LEU A 93 0.46 -9.95 -10.92
C LEU A 93 0.42 -9.19 -9.59
N THR A 94 -0.75 -8.71 -9.17
CA THR A 94 -0.86 -7.87 -7.97
C THR A 94 -0.47 -8.62 -6.70
N LYS A 95 -0.97 -9.84 -6.51
CA LYS A 95 -0.65 -10.67 -5.35
C LYS A 95 0.82 -11.11 -5.37
N GLY A 96 1.31 -11.57 -6.51
CA GLY A 96 2.68 -12.02 -6.67
C GLY A 96 3.69 -10.88 -6.53
N PHE A 97 3.39 -9.69 -7.04
CA PHE A 97 4.23 -8.50 -6.89
C PHE A 97 4.38 -8.11 -5.42
N SER A 98 3.26 -8.07 -4.68
CA SER A 98 3.28 -7.79 -3.24
C SER A 98 4.04 -8.86 -2.45
N SER A 99 3.89 -10.13 -2.82
CA SER A 99 4.61 -11.23 -2.17
C SER A 99 6.11 -11.21 -2.43
N LEU A 100 6.55 -10.83 -3.65
CA LEU A 100 7.97 -10.82 -4.03
C LEU A 100 8.70 -9.55 -3.59
N PHE A 101 8.02 -8.40 -3.64
CA PHE A 101 8.66 -7.09 -3.42
C PHE A 101 8.17 -6.35 -2.17
N GLY A 102 7.25 -6.93 -1.40
CA GLY A 102 6.75 -6.34 -0.15
C GLY A 102 5.87 -5.11 -0.33
N THR A 103 5.48 -4.77 -1.58
CA THR A 103 4.72 -3.55 -1.89
C THR A 103 3.78 -3.78 -3.06
N SER A 104 2.71 -2.99 -3.18
CA SER A 104 1.83 -3.05 -4.35
C SER A 104 2.51 -2.43 -5.58
N VAL A 105 2.10 -2.84 -6.79
CA VAL A 105 2.57 -2.25 -8.06
C VAL A 105 2.43 -0.72 -8.05
N HIS A 106 1.28 -0.20 -7.63
CA HIS A 106 1.02 1.24 -7.59
C HIS A 106 1.93 1.97 -6.58
N ALA A 107 2.10 1.43 -5.38
CA ALA A 107 2.97 2.02 -4.37
C ALA A 107 4.43 2.00 -4.83
N TYR A 108 4.88 0.93 -5.48
CA TYR A 108 6.19 0.82 -6.09
C TYR A 108 6.44 1.92 -7.14
N VAL A 109 5.50 2.10 -8.09
CA VAL A 109 5.61 3.16 -9.11
C VAL A 109 5.73 4.54 -8.48
N ILE A 110 4.88 4.85 -7.49
CA ILE A 110 4.95 6.14 -6.78
C ILE A 110 6.31 6.31 -6.10
N ASP A 111 6.78 5.29 -5.43
CA ASP A 111 8.04 5.32 -4.69
C ASP A 111 9.22 5.59 -5.60
N GLN A 112 9.33 4.87 -6.71
CA GLN A 112 10.37 5.04 -7.71
C GLN A 112 10.31 6.40 -8.41
N ARG A 113 9.11 6.93 -8.71
CA ARG A 113 8.94 8.29 -9.23
C ARG A 113 9.50 9.34 -8.28
N LEU A 114 9.24 9.19 -6.98
CA LEU A 114 9.73 10.14 -5.98
C LEU A 114 11.23 10.03 -5.77
N GLU A 115 11.82 8.83 -5.84
CA GLU A 115 13.28 8.65 -5.81
C GLU A 115 13.96 9.31 -7.01
N LYS A 116 13.44 9.06 -8.22
CA LYS A 116 13.93 9.71 -9.42
C LYS A 116 13.80 11.23 -9.37
N ALA A 117 12.69 11.72 -8.79
CA ALA A 117 12.48 13.16 -8.60
C ALA A 117 13.50 13.76 -7.63
N ALA A 118 13.83 13.07 -6.53
CA ALA A 118 14.83 13.53 -5.59
C ALA A 118 16.20 13.70 -6.27
N SER A 119 16.67 12.72 -7.04
CA SER A 119 17.91 12.85 -7.83
C SER A 119 17.84 14.02 -8.81
N LEU A 120 16.74 14.17 -9.57
CA LEU A 120 16.59 15.26 -10.53
C LEU A 120 16.58 16.65 -9.87
N LEU A 121 15.99 16.78 -8.69
CA LEU A 121 15.99 18.04 -7.95
C LEU A 121 17.40 18.46 -7.51
N LEU A 122 18.27 17.50 -7.21
CA LEU A 122 19.65 17.74 -6.77
C LEU A 122 20.62 17.97 -7.94
N GLU A 123 20.48 17.16 -8.98
CA GLU A 123 21.46 17.03 -10.05
C GLU A 123 21.16 17.92 -11.28
N SER A 124 19.98 18.53 -11.35
CA SER A 124 19.56 19.29 -12.52
C SER A 124 19.14 20.72 -12.21
N ASN A 125 19.18 21.58 -13.24
CA ASN A 125 18.66 22.95 -13.17
C ASN A 125 17.12 23.04 -13.35
N LEU A 126 16.42 21.90 -13.39
CA LEU A 126 14.99 21.86 -13.59
C LEU A 126 14.25 22.44 -12.38
N ASN A 127 13.15 23.11 -12.64
CA ASN A 127 12.24 23.55 -11.58
C ASN A 127 11.31 22.42 -11.11
N VAL A 128 10.68 22.61 -9.97
CA VAL A 128 9.80 21.59 -9.34
C VAL A 128 8.69 21.10 -10.27
N SER A 129 8.09 22.00 -11.06
CA SER A 129 7.01 21.64 -12.00
C SER A 129 7.54 20.79 -13.16
N GLN A 130 8.71 21.11 -13.68
CA GLN A 130 9.36 20.32 -14.72
C GLN A 130 9.71 18.91 -14.22
N VAL A 131 10.27 18.81 -13.02
CA VAL A 131 10.58 17.51 -12.40
C VAL A 131 9.31 16.70 -12.21
N ALA A 132 8.21 17.30 -11.71
CA ALA A 132 6.92 16.61 -11.53
C ALA A 132 6.43 15.97 -12.83
N ILE A 133 6.46 16.72 -13.96
CA ILE A 133 6.06 16.21 -15.27
C ILE A 133 6.97 15.08 -15.74
N LEU A 134 8.28 15.24 -15.61
CA LEU A 134 9.28 14.24 -16.05
C LEU A 134 9.15 12.91 -15.32
N VAL A 135 8.72 12.93 -14.06
CA VAL A 135 8.51 11.70 -13.30
C VAL A 135 7.07 11.18 -13.38
N GLY A 136 6.21 11.77 -14.22
CA GLY A 136 4.88 11.25 -14.55
C GLY A 136 3.74 11.76 -13.68
N TYR A 137 3.88 12.93 -13.04
CA TYR A 137 2.75 13.59 -12.36
C TYR A 137 2.10 14.63 -13.29
N SER A 138 0.80 14.51 -13.47
CA SER A 138 0.02 15.47 -14.27
C SER A 138 -0.19 16.81 -13.55
N LYS A 139 -0.09 16.85 -12.22
CA LYS A 139 -0.26 18.06 -11.39
C LYS A 139 0.90 18.19 -10.40
N ALA A 140 1.57 19.34 -10.42
CA ALA A 140 2.67 19.62 -9.49
C ALA A 140 2.23 19.61 -8.01
N SER A 141 0.97 19.94 -7.72
CA SER A 141 0.42 19.87 -6.35
C SER A 141 0.37 18.44 -5.81
N ASN A 142 -0.04 17.46 -6.63
CA ASN A 142 -0.08 16.06 -6.24
C ASN A 142 1.33 15.52 -6.01
N PHE A 143 2.27 15.91 -6.88
CA PHE A 143 3.69 15.60 -6.70
C PHE A 143 4.23 16.17 -5.39
N ALA A 144 4.02 17.46 -5.12
CA ALA A 144 4.52 18.10 -3.90
C ALA A 144 3.97 17.46 -2.63
N ALA A 145 2.68 17.10 -2.61
CA ALA A 145 2.07 16.39 -1.49
C ALA A 145 2.67 15.00 -1.27
N ALA A 146 2.84 14.22 -2.34
CA ALA A 146 3.45 12.90 -2.28
C ALA A 146 4.93 12.96 -1.84
N PHE A 147 5.68 13.91 -2.39
CA PHE A 147 7.09 14.13 -2.07
C PHE A 147 7.27 14.52 -0.59
N LYS A 148 6.48 15.49 -0.10
CA LYS A 148 6.50 15.88 1.31
C LYS A 148 6.17 14.71 2.24
N ARG A 149 5.23 13.84 1.88
CA ARG A 149 4.89 12.65 2.67
C ARG A 149 6.06 11.66 2.76
N LYS A 150 6.85 11.49 1.68
CA LYS A 150 8.02 10.57 1.66
C LYS A 150 9.25 11.18 2.34
N TYR A 151 9.56 12.44 2.07
CA TYR A 151 10.83 13.07 2.48
C TYR A 151 10.68 14.06 3.66
N GLY A 152 9.46 14.32 4.14
CA GLY A 152 9.20 15.25 5.25
C GLY A 152 9.19 16.72 4.87
N VAL A 153 9.83 17.11 3.75
CA VAL A 153 9.98 18.48 3.27
C VAL A 153 9.40 18.68 1.87
N ASN A 154 9.03 19.91 1.53
CA ASN A 154 8.56 20.23 0.19
C ASN A 154 9.70 20.12 -0.85
N PRO A 155 9.40 19.76 -2.12
CA PRO A 155 10.42 19.63 -3.17
C PRO A 155 11.30 20.89 -3.34
N LYS A 156 10.71 22.08 -3.17
CA LYS A 156 11.44 23.37 -3.27
C LYS A 156 12.50 23.50 -2.17
N ASN A 157 12.14 23.16 -0.93
CA ASN A 157 13.06 23.22 0.21
C ASN A 157 14.13 22.15 0.10
N TYR A 158 13.74 20.93 -0.31
CA TYR A 158 14.68 19.83 -0.55
C TYR A 158 15.81 20.22 -1.53
N LYS A 159 15.44 20.92 -2.62
CA LYS A 159 16.41 21.44 -3.57
C LYS A 159 17.30 22.57 -2.97
N ALA A 160 16.70 23.46 -2.18
CA ALA A 160 17.44 24.59 -1.59
C ALA A 160 18.46 24.14 -0.53
N GLU A 161 18.12 23.18 0.31
CA GLU A 161 18.99 22.64 1.35
C GLU A 161 20.24 21.99 0.76
N ALA A 162 20.11 21.31 -0.37
CA ALA A 162 21.26 20.69 -1.07
C ALA A 162 22.18 21.69 -1.79
N THR A 163 21.74 22.94 -2.00
CA THR A 163 22.54 23.96 -2.67
C THR A 163 23.42 24.75 -1.69
N ILE A 164 23.17 24.58 -0.38
CA ILE A 164 23.83 25.33 0.71
C ILE A 164 24.96 24.50 1.39
N GLY A 165 25.04 23.20 1.12
CA GLY A 165 26.06 22.28 1.64
C GLY A 165 27.10 21.93 0.58
#